data_2ec9e3e9d6b86a617ce8909ff97d9d24
#
_entry.id   2ec9e3e9d6b86a617ce8909ff97d9d24
#
_cell.length_a   1.000
_cell.length_b   1.000
_cell.length_c   1.000
_cell.angle_alpha   90.00
_cell.angle_beta   90.00
_cell.angle_gamma   90.00
#
_symmetry.space_group_name_H-M   'P 1'
#
loop_
_entity.id
_entity.type
_entity.pdbx_description
1 polymer ?
#
loop_
_entity_poly.entity_id
_entity_poly.type
_entity_poly.pdbx_seq_one_letter_code
_entity_poly.pdbx_strand_id
1 'polypeptide(L)'
;MIKLDVLKYKKFAFIFSLLFIVIGIVVFIVAGGFNKGIDFGSGYSETFQIAPLGFSVSYTGKRSATLSVSDNTLVLQFRDADGVEDHKFPSTEYPKSGDVAAALSSLGLNVTLADSGLSTENLVSGFGYPSTLSSTPHRVNFSTPEVDVTIEDVREAVSDLKGAKVQTVGDKNKAQFQVRIVLDEGEGQEEAGEKVESALSTYFGGEKLVVLQSNYVGPKFSASLLRSSLLAVLIAFVLILLYISIRFRLAYALSSIIALIHDVLMMLSFVVIFRLEVSGTTIAAVLTIIGYSLNNTIVIFDRVRENIKNNKGAVVYDMVSLSVRQSFTRTFITTLTTLFAIVPLAIFGSGEIKLFAINLIWGLVIGAYSSSFIAPSLVMLFHKFFPIDKIKEKKEEEEYSLVD
;
A
#
# COMPACT_ATOMS: atom_id res chain seq x y z
N MET A 1 -4.75 -26.61 27.34
CA MET A 1 -4.33 -26.93 25.96
C MET A 1 -5.56 -27.17 25.09
N ILE A 2 -5.75 -26.42 24.04
CA ILE A 2 -6.91 -26.54 23.14
C ILE A 2 -6.83 -27.92 22.46
N LYS A 3 -7.85 -28.77 22.62
CA LYS A 3 -7.97 -30.10 21.97
C LYS A 3 -8.43 -29.90 20.50
N LEU A 4 -7.74 -29.07 19.70
CA LEU A 4 -8.10 -28.86 18.31
C LEU A 4 -7.42 -29.93 17.44
N ASP A 5 -8.22 -30.87 16.93
CA ASP A 5 -7.76 -31.75 15.85
C ASP A 5 -7.94 -31.04 14.49
N VAL A 6 -6.90 -30.34 14.09
CA VAL A 6 -6.91 -29.47 12.91
C VAL A 6 -7.17 -30.26 11.63
N LEU A 7 -6.65 -31.49 11.53
CA LEU A 7 -6.82 -32.34 10.35
C LEU A 7 -8.28 -32.82 10.19
N LYS A 8 -9.09 -32.83 11.24
CA LYS A 8 -10.53 -33.17 11.19
C LYS A 8 -11.28 -32.14 10.31
N TYR A 9 -10.86 -30.87 10.35
CA TYR A 9 -11.53 -29.78 9.63
C TYR A 9 -10.97 -29.55 8.22
N LYS A 10 -10.05 -30.40 7.72
CA LYS A 10 -9.41 -30.23 6.40
C LYS A 10 -10.40 -30.07 5.25
N LYS A 11 -11.50 -30.86 5.22
CA LYS A 11 -12.50 -30.77 4.15
C LYS A 11 -13.17 -29.40 4.13
N PHE A 12 -13.53 -28.87 5.29
CA PHE A 12 -14.11 -27.53 5.43
C PHE A 12 -13.11 -26.45 4.97
N ALA A 13 -11.86 -26.56 5.38
CA ALA A 13 -10.80 -25.64 4.97
C ALA A 13 -10.63 -25.62 3.44
N PHE A 14 -10.50 -26.77 2.79
CA PHE A 14 -10.39 -26.84 1.33
C PHE A 14 -11.63 -26.29 0.60
N ILE A 15 -12.84 -26.59 1.11
CA ILE A 15 -14.08 -26.09 0.51
C ILE A 15 -14.16 -24.56 0.63
N PHE A 16 -13.85 -24.01 1.80
CA PHE A 16 -13.80 -22.55 2.01
C PHE A 16 -12.83 -21.87 1.08
N SER A 17 -11.60 -22.37 1.00
CA SER A 17 -10.59 -21.82 0.11
C SER A 17 -10.99 -21.91 -1.36
N LEU A 18 -11.46 -23.06 -1.80
CA LEU A 18 -11.90 -23.26 -3.17
C LEU A 18 -13.04 -22.31 -3.55
N LEU A 19 -14.05 -22.20 -2.66
CA LEU A 19 -15.19 -21.30 -2.89
C LEU A 19 -14.72 -19.84 -2.99
N PHE A 20 -13.85 -19.40 -2.11
CA PHE A 20 -13.34 -18.02 -2.12
C PHE A 20 -12.52 -17.73 -3.39
N ILE A 21 -11.66 -18.65 -3.82
CA ILE A 21 -10.88 -18.52 -5.06
C ILE A 21 -11.81 -18.52 -6.28
N VAL A 22 -12.82 -19.39 -6.33
CA VAL A 22 -13.79 -19.42 -7.43
C VAL A 22 -14.57 -18.11 -7.51
N ILE A 23 -15.04 -17.57 -6.38
CA ILE A 23 -15.69 -16.25 -6.34
C ILE A 23 -14.74 -15.19 -6.89
N GLY A 24 -13.47 -15.19 -6.46
CA GLY A 24 -12.46 -14.27 -6.98
C GLY A 24 -12.28 -14.35 -8.50
N ILE A 25 -12.21 -15.56 -9.05
CA ILE A 25 -12.10 -15.78 -10.50
C ILE A 25 -13.36 -15.27 -11.24
N VAL A 26 -14.55 -15.56 -10.72
CA VAL A 26 -15.80 -15.06 -11.30
C VAL A 26 -15.84 -13.54 -11.32
N VAL A 27 -15.53 -12.89 -10.19
CA VAL A 27 -15.48 -11.43 -10.11
C VAL A 27 -14.41 -10.87 -11.05
N PHE A 28 -13.24 -11.51 -11.16
CA PHE A 28 -12.18 -11.10 -12.09
C PHE A 28 -12.67 -11.07 -13.54
N ILE A 29 -13.40 -12.09 -13.97
CA ILE A 29 -13.94 -12.19 -15.34
C ILE A 29 -15.03 -11.15 -15.56
N VAL A 30 -16.01 -11.06 -14.63
CA VAL A 30 -17.15 -10.14 -14.74
C VAL A 30 -16.72 -8.68 -14.69
N ALA A 31 -15.74 -8.37 -13.86
CA ALA A 31 -15.22 -7.00 -13.68
C ALA A 31 -14.17 -6.58 -14.73
N GLY A 32 -13.84 -7.45 -15.70
CA GLY A 32 -12.86 -7.13 -16.75
C GLY A 32 -11.40 -7.09 -16.27
N GLY A 33 -11.07 -7.83 -15.18
CA GLY A 33 -9.70 -7.92 -14.67
C GLY A 33 -9.46 -7.18 -13.35
N PHE A 34 -8.19 -6.96 -13.04
CA PHE A 34 -7.77 -6.20 -11.86
C PHE A 34 -8.06 -4.70 -12.01
N ASN A 35 -8.39 -4.06 -10.90
CA ASN A 35 -8.42 -2.60 -10.81
C ASN A 35 -6.97 -2.08 -10.72
N LYS A 36 -6.36 -1.74 -11.85
CA LYS A 36 -4.97 -1.29 -11.92
C LYS A 36 -4.83 0.11 -11.34
N GLY A 37 -3.83 0.31 -10.48
CA GLY A 37 -3.34 1.61 -10.08
C GLY A 37 -2.55 2.30 -11.19
N ILE A 38 -2.14 3.56 -10.95
CA ILE A 38 -1.36 4.33 -11.92
C ILE A 38 -0.03 3.64 -12.28
N ASP A 39 0.57 2.89 -11.35
CA ASP A 39 1.81 2.15 -11.58
C ASP A 39 1.71 1.15 -12.73
N PHE A 40 0.56 0.47 -12.87
CA PHE A 40 0.34 -0.61 -13.83
C PHE A 40 -0.68 -0.26 -14.92
N GLY A 41 -1.40 0.86 -14.74
CA GLY A 41 -2.43 1.29 -15.68
C GLY A 41 -2.03 2.46 -16.55
N SER A 42 -0.86 3.03 -16.37
CA SER A 42 -0.48 4.36 -16.87
C SER A 42 -1.54 5.42 -16.56
N GLY A 43 -1.15 6.59 -16.15
CA GLY A 43 -2.12 7.61 -15.80
C GLY A 43 -1.49 8.83 -15.16
N TYR A 44 -2.32 9.83 -15.00
CA TYR A 44 -2.06 11.00 -14.21
C TYR A 44 -2.96 11.00 -12.98
N SER A 45 -2.41 11.36 -11.84
CA SER A 45 -3.14 11.48 -10.58
C SER A 45 -2.78 12.79 -9.91
N GLU A 46 -3.78 13.55 -9.57
CA GLU A 46 -3.63 14.81 -8.86
C GLU A 46 -4.43 14.80 -7.58
N THR A 47 -3.78 15.13 -6.47
CA THR A 47 -4.42 15.39 -5.20
C THR A 47 -4.52 16.88 -5.02
N PHE A 48 -5.72 17.38 -4.80
CA PHE A 48 -5.99 18.80 -4.66
C PHE A 48 -6.93 19.08 -3.48
N GLN A 49 -6.96 20.32 -3.08
CA GLN A 49 -7.86 20.83 -2.06
C GLN A 49 -8.64 22.01 -2.60
N ILE A 50 -9.92 22.08 -2.30
CA ILE A 50 -10.73 23.26 -2.55
C ILE A 50 -10.66 24.14 -1.29
N ALA A 51 -10.03 25.30 -1.43
CA ALA A 51 -9.77 26.21 -0.32
C ALA A 51 -9.91 27.67 -0.79
N PRO A 52 -10.63 28.53 -0.06
CA PRO A 52 -10.78 29.94 -0.41
C PRO A 52 -9.42 30.65 -0.48
N LEU A 53 -9.33 31.60 -1.40
CA LEU A 53 -8.18 32.47 -1.57
C LEU A 53 -8.16 33.54 -0.48
N GLY A 54 -7.10 33.60 0.32
CA GLY A 54 -6.91 34.70 1.27
C GLY A 54 -6.30 35.92 0.61
N PHE A 55 -5.20 35.74 -0.08
CA PHE A 55 -4.53 36.80 -0.84
C PHE A 55 -3.62 36.20 -1.94
N SER A 56 -3.23 37.03 -2.87
CA SER A 56 -2.16 36.72 -3.81
C SER A 56 -0.98 37.68 -3.62
N VAL A 57 0.24 37.19 -3.85
CA VAL A 57 1.47 37.94 -3.61
C VAL A 57 2.40 37.83 -4.80
N SER A 58 2.98 38.98 -5.21
CA SER A 58 4.02 39.02 -6.25
C SER A 58 5.17 39.93 -5.82
N TYR A 59 6.35 39.71 -6.40
CA TYR A 59 7.53 40.47 -6.09
C TYR A 59 8.41 40.63 -7.33
N THR A 60 8.83 41.89 -7.59
CA THR A 60 9.65 42.26 -8.75
C THR A 60 10.92 43.01 -8.35
N GLY A 61 11.28 42.93 -7.06
CA GLY A 61 12.47 43.58 -6.53
C GLY A 61 13.79 42.94 -7.00
N LYS A 62 14.92 43.53 -6.55
CA LYS A 62 16.26 43.07 -6.94
C LYS A 62 16.73 41.79 -6.26
N ARG A 63 16.18 41.50 -5.07
CA ARG A 63 16.50 40.29 -4.29
C ARG A 63 15.65 39.11 -4.78
N SER A 64 16.12 37.90 -4.63
CA SER A 64 15.28 36.74 -4.79
C SER A 64 14.38 36.63 -3.56
N ALA A 65 13.08 36.53 -3.74
CA ALA A 65 12.10 36.33 -2.66
C ALA A 65 11.45 34.95 -2.80
N THR A 66 11.55 34.12 -1.77
CA THR A 66 10.97 32.78 -1.77
C THR A 66 9.96 32.66 -0.63
N LEU A 67 8.74 32.23 -0.96
CA LEU A 67 7.69 31.96 -0.02
C LEU A 67 7.61 30.46 0.26
N SER A 68 7.62 30.08 1.52
CA SER A 68 7.54 28.69 1.96
C SER A 68 6.58 28.53 3.15
N VAL A 69 6.17 27.29 3.42
CA VAL A 69 5.34 26.96 4.58
C VAL A 69 6.09 25.93 5.42
N SER A 70 6.26 26.22 6.71
CA SER A 70 6.88 25.31 7.69
C SER A 70 6.05 25.35 8.98
N ASP A 71 5.65 24.18 9.46
CA ASP A 71 4.87 24.04 10.71
C ASP A 71 3.69 25.03 10.81
N ASN A 72 2.89 25.11 9.74
CA ASN A 72 1.74 26.03 9.63
C ASN A 72 2.13 27.54 9.70
N THR A 73 3.40 27.85 9.54
CA THR A 73 3.94 29.21 9.51
C THR A 73 4.33 29.56 8.09
N LEU A 74 3.83 30.71 7.59
CA LEU A 74 4.30 31.26 6.34
C LEU A 74 5.67 31.90 6.54
N VAL A 75 6.64 31.58 5.71
CA VAL A 75 8.00 32.08 5.79
C VAL A 75 8.37 32.72 4.47
N LEU A 76 8.73 34.00 4.51
CA LEU A 76 9.29 34.74 3.39
C LEU A 76 10.79 34.83 3.58
N GLN A 77 11.54 34.39 2.60
CA GLN A 77 13.00 34.44 2.59
C GLN A 77 13.46 35.36 1.46
N PHE A 78 14.20 36.40 1.81
CA PHE A 78 14.97 37.19 0.84
C PHE A 78 16.40 36.69 0.76
N ARG A 79 16.91 36.59 -0.45
CA ARG A 79 18.30 36.21 -0.71
C ARG A 79 18.95 37.15 -1.69
N ASP A 80 20.14 37.61 -1.34
CA ASP A 80 21.03 38.43 -2.19
C ASP A 80 22.49 38.04 -2.00
N ALA A 81 23.43 38.85 -2.50
CA ALA A 81 24.87 38.63 -2.36
C ALA A 81 25.39 38.80 -0.94
N ASP A 82 24.66 39.54 -0.08
CA ASP A 82 25.03 39.87 1.29
C ASP A 82 24.52 38.85 2.29
N GLY A 83 23.59 37.97 1.88
CA GLY A 83 23.09 36.88 2.74
C GLY A 83 21.64 36.50 2.53
N VAL A 84 21.06 35.91 3.59
CA VAL A 84 19.69 35.42 3.63
C VAL A 84 18.97 36.06 4.81
N GLU A 85 17.81 36.61 4.55
CA GLU A 85 16.95 37.27 5.57
C GLU A 85 15.60 36.53 5.59
N ASP A 86 15.21 35.97 6.75
CA ASP A 86 13.97 35.23 6.94
C ASP A 86 12.96 36.06 7.74
N HIS A 87 11.75 36.19 7.20
CA HIS A 87 10.57 36.75 7.89
C HIS A 87 9.53 35.66 8.11
N LYS A 88 9.15 35.42 9.37
CA LYS A 88 8.18 34.39 9.77
C LYS A 88 6.87 35.03 10.19
N PHE A 89 5.76 34.43 9.73
CA PHE A 89 4.41 34.88 10.06
C PHE A 89 3.65 33.74 10.76
N PRO A 90 3.93 33.49 12.06
CA PRO A 90 3.23 32.47 12.82
C PRO A 90 1.77 32.88 13.08
N SER A 91 0.86 31.90 13.08
CA SER A 91 -0.58 32.13 13.31
C SER A 91 -0.91 32.76 14.66
N THR A 92 -0.03 32.60 15.64
CA THR A 92 -0.15 33.22 16.99
C THR A 92 -0.02 34.75 16.99
N GLU A 93 0.81 35.29 16.07
CA GLU A 93 1.03 36.72 15.93
C GLU A 93 0.20 37.34 14.78
N TYR A 94 -0.07 36.54 13.76
CA TYR A 94 -0.85 36.93 12.57
C TYR A 94 -2.04 35.98 12.40
N PRO A 95 -3.10 36.11 13.24
CA PRO A 95 -4.18 35.12 13.28
C PRO A 95 -5.08 35.13 12.04
N LYS A 96 -5.04 36.20 11.26
CA LYS A 96 -5.89 36.36 10.06
C LYS A 96 -5.06 36.58 8.80
N SER A 97 -5.60 36.14 7.66
CA SER A 97 -5.01 36.34 6.33
C SER A 97 -4.72 37.82 6.03
N GLY A 98 -5.58 38.75 6.50
CA GLY A 98 -5.37 40.18 6.37
C GLY A 98 -4.14 40.69 7.12
N ASP A 99 -3.82 40.14 8.28
CA ASP A 99 -2.64 40.52 9.08
C ASP A 99 -1.35 40.18 8.35
N VAL A 100 -1.29 38.94 7.80
CA VAL A 100 -0.16 38.49 6.99
C VAL A 100 -0.02 39.32 5.71
N ALA A 101 -1.14 39.60 5.03
CA ALA A 101 -1.12 40.39 3.81
C ALA A 101 -0.59 41.80 4.06
N ALA A 102 -0.99 42.46 5.17
CA ALA A 102 -0.47 43.76 5.56
C ALA A 102 1.02 43.72 5.88
N ALA A 103 1.47 42.72 6.62
CA ALA A 103 2.90 42.51 6.94
C ALA A 103 3.76 42.30 5.68
N LEU A 104 3.32 41.47 4.74
CA LEU A 104 4.01 41.24 3.46
C LEU A 104 4.07 42.52 2.63
N SER A 105 2.97 43.31 2.61
CA SER A 105 2.96 44.59 1.91
C SER A 105 3.95 45.61 2.51
N SER A 106 4.13 45.61 3.85
CA SER A 106 5.12 46.47 4.51
C SER A 106 6.56 46.14 4.16
N LEU A 107 6.83 44.90 3.74
CA LEU A 107 8.14 44.44 3.25
C LEU A 107 8.36 44.69 1.75
N GLY A 108 7.45 45.41 1.11
CA GLY A 108 7.57 45.82 -0.29
C GLY A 108 7.10 44.80 -1.31
N LEU A 109 6.28 43.82 -0.90
CA LEU A 109 5.63 42.91 -1.83
C LEU A 109 4.31 43.51 -2.33
N ASN A 110 3.94 43.16 -3.57
CA ASN A 110 2.63 43.50 -4.11
C ASN A 110 1.64 42.43 -3.65
N VAL A 111 0.71 42.80 -2.75
CA VAL A 111 -0.29 41.88 -2.20
C VAL A 111 -1.68 42.31 -2.63
N THR A 112 -2.45 41.39 -3.20
CA THR A 112 -3.87 41.59 -3.51
C THR A 112 -4.69 40.76 -2.53
N LEU A 113 -5.39 41.41 -1.62
CA LEU A 113 -6.21 40.77 -0.61
C LEU A 113 -7.57 40.35 -1.22
N ALA A 114 -7.94 39.06 -1.03
CA ALA A 114 -9.25 38.53 -1.44
C ALA A 114 -10.18 38.35 -0.25
N ASP A 115 -9.69 37.78 0.86
CA ASP A 115 -10.46 37.66 2.11
C ASP A 115 -9.53 37.91 3.30
N SER A 116 -9.87 38.88 4.14
CA SER A 116 -9.09 39.28 5.31
C SER A 116 -9.41 38.48 6.58
N GLY A 117 -10.47 37.67 6.56
CA GLY A 117 -11.03 37.01 7.75
C GLY A 117 -10.57 35.58 7.98
N LEU A 118 -9.89 34.96 7.01
CA LEU A 118 -9.50 33.56 7.07
C LEU A 118 -8.44 33.32 8.15
N SER A 119 -8.60 32.21 8.90
CA SER A 119 -7.62 31.82 9.93
C SER A 119 -6.33 31.31 9.33
N THR A 120 -5.20 31.85 9.76
CA THR A 120 -3.87 31.45 9.31
C THR A 120 -3.41 30.10 9.87
N GLU A 121 -4.09 29.58 10.90
CA GLU A 121 -3.87 28.21 11.38
C GLU A 121 -4.21 27.15 10.32
N ASN A 122 -5.07 27.48 9.39
CA ASN A 122 -5.55 26.59 8.34
C ASN A 122 -4.88 26.88 6.97
N LEU A 123 -3.67 27.40 6.97
CA LEU A 123 -2.88 27.64 5.76
C LEU A 123 -2.71 26.36 4.95
N VAL A 124 -3.02 26.39 3.66
CA VAL A 124 -2.86 25.25 2.76
C VAL A 124 -1.46 25.24 2.19
N SER A 125 -0.70 24.20 2.52
CA SER A 125 0.60 23.93 1.91
C SER A 125 0.42 22.94 0.76
N GLY A 126 0.72 23.38 -0.47
CA GLY A 126 0.54 22.58 -1.67
C GLY A 126 1.83 22.43 -2.48
N PHE A 127 1.70 21.83 -3.65
CA PHE A 127 2.78 21.61 -4.63
C PHE A 127 3.49 22.91 -5.05
N GLY A 128 2.81 24.06 -4.92
CA GLY A 128 3.35 25.37 -5.21
C GLY A 128 4.37 25.91 -4.20
N TYR A 129 4.66 25.21 -3.09
CA TYR A 129 5.64 25.60 -2.09
C TYR A 129 6.87 24.68 -2.08
N PRO A 130 8.09 25.24 -1.85
CA PRO A 130 8.43 26.67 -1.80
C PRO A 130 8.31 27.34 -3.17
N SER A 131 7.79 28.58 -3.20
CA SER A 131 7.60 29.36 -4.41
C SER A 131 8.56 30.55 -4.48
N THR A 132 9.33 30.66 -5.54
CA THR A 132 10.08 31.88 -5.83
C THR A 132 9.15 32.90 -6.46
N LEU A 133 8.94 34.02 -5.75
CA LEU A 133 8.04 35.08 -6.18
C LEU A 133 8.58 35.81 -7.41
N SER A 134 7.68 36.12 -8.31
CA SER A 134 7.96 36.86 -9.56
C SER A 134 6.87 37.92 -9.79
N SER A 135 6.79 38.44 -11.02
CA SER A 135 5.68 39.30 -11.44
C SER A 135 4.34 38.56 -11.51
N THR A 136 4.36 37.23 -11.64
CA THR A 136 3.15 36.41 -11.62
C THR A 136 2.68 36.25 -10.18
N PRO A 137 1.41 36.60 -9.84
CA PRO A 137 0.90 36.48 -8.49
C PRO A 137 0.84 35.03 -8.01
N HIS A 138 1.47 34.73 -6.86
CA HIS A 138 1.35 33.47 -6.17
C HIS A 138 0.15 33.51 -5.23
N ARG A 139 -0.69 32.47 -5.24
CA ARG A 139 -1.92 32.40 -4.44
C ARG A 139 -1.65 31.77 -3.08
N VAL A 140 -2.24 32.33 -2.03
CA VAL A 140 -2.18 31.81 -0.67
C VAL A 140 -3.60 31.50 -0.20
N ASN A 141 -3.88 30.21 -0.05
CA ASN A 141 -5.21 29.71 0.27
C ASN A 141 -5.26 29.15 1.69
N PHE A 142 -6.45 29.20 2.27
CA PHE A 142 -6.70 28.76 3.65
C PHE A 142 -7.87 27.79 3.68
N SER A 143 -7.72 26.67 4.39
CA SER A 143 -8.81 25.71 4.58
C SER A 143 -9.87 26.28 5.51
N THR A 144 -11.13 26.09 5.18
CA THR A 144 -12.24 26.42 6.08
C THR A 144 -13.22 25.24 6.16
N PRO A 145 -13.85 24.97 7.32
CA PRO A 145 -14.85 23.92 7.44
C PRO A 145 -16.17 24.24 6.69
N GLU A 146 -16.30 25.45 6.17
CA GLU A 146 -17.50 25.93 5.46
C GLU A 146 -17.50 25.57 3.96
N VAL A 147 -16.43 24.96 3.45
CA VAL A 147 -16.38 24.51 2.06
C VAL A 147 -17.19 23.22 1.93
N ASP A 148 -18.44 23.37 1.50
CA ASP A 148 -19.36 22.26 1.24
C ASP A 148 -19.17 21.76 -0.19
N VAL A 149 -18.14 20.95 -0.40
CA VAL A 149 -17.85 20.26 -1.67
C VAL A 149 -17.89 18.76 -1.45
N THR A 150 -18.77 18.10 -2.17
CA THR A 150 -18.92 16.65 -2.11
C THR A 150 -18.05 15.93 -3.14
N ILE A 151 -17.85 14.62 -2.96
CA ILE A 151 -17.15 13.80 -3.95
C ILE A 151 -17.93 13.72 -5.26
N GLU A 152 -19.25 13.85 -5.21
CA GLU A 152 -20.14 13.87 -6.36
C GLU A 152 -19.90 15.10 -7.23
N ASP A 153 -19.73 16.27 -6.64
CA ASP A 153 -19.41 17.51 -7.36
C ASP A 153 -18.09 17.38 -8.12
N VAL A 154 -17.08 16.74 -7.48
CA VAL A 154 -15.80 16.50 -8.14
C VAL A 154 -15.93 15.47 -9.26
N ARG A 155 -16.75 14.43 -9.10
CA ARG A 155 -17.01 13.45 -10.16
C ARG A 155 -17.69 14.09 -11.36
N GLU A 156 -18.62 15.00 -11.11
CA GLU A 156 -19.30 15.76 -12.16
C GLU A 156 -18.31 16.65 -12.91
N ALA A 157 -17.47 17.40 -12.18
CA ALA A 157 -16.45 18.27 -12.77
C ALA A 157 -15.47 17.55 -13.70
N VAL A 158 -15.15 16.28 -13.45
CA VAL A 158 -14.19 15.49 -14.24
C VAL A 158 -14.85 14.40 -15.08
N SER A 159 -16.17 14.43 -15.24
CA SER A 159 -16.94 13.37 -15.95
C SER A 159 -16.51 13.13 -17.39
N ASP A 160 -16.06 14.18 -18.07
CA ASP A 160 -15.62 14.14 -19.47
C ASP A 160 -14.20 13.58 -19.64
N LEU A 161 -13.45 13.44 -18.53
CA LEU A 161 -12.09 12.95 -18.58
C LEU A 161 -12.06 11.41 -18.64
N LYS A 162 -11.29 10.88 -19.57
CA LYS A 162 -11.23 9.43 -19.85
C LYS A 162 -10.76 8.63 -18.62
N GLY A 163 -11.61 7.72 -18.18
CA GLY A 163 -11.31 6.82 -17.07
C GLY A 163 -11.14 7.53 -15.72
N ALA A 164 -11.73 8.72 -15.58
CA ALA A 164 -11.66 9.50 -14.35
C ALA A 164 -12.17 8.71 -13.14
N LYS A 165 -11.37 8.70 -12.08
CA LYS A 165 -11.71 8.14 -10.78
C LYS A 165 -11.45 9.18 -9.72
N VAL A 166 -12.42 9.37 -8.83
CA VAL A 166 -12.33 10.34 -7.75
C VAL A 166 -12.41 9.63 -6.41
N GLN A 167 -11.55 10.01 -5.50
CA GLN A 167 -11.60 9.56 -4.10
C GLN A 167 -11.32 10.73 -3.14
N THR A 168 -11.94 10.69 -1.96
CA THR A 168 -11.64 11.63 -0.87
C THR A 168 -10.33 11.20 -0.21
N VAL A 169 -9.46 12.17 0.10
CA VAL A 169 -8.15 11.95 0.73
C VAL A 169 -8.10 12.73 2.04
N GLY A 170 -7.49 12.13 3.07
CA GLY A 170 -7.30 12.81 4.36
C GLY A 170 -8.59 13.03 5.16
N ASP A 171 -8.65 14.15 5.87
CA ASP A 171 -9.79 14.53 6.70
C ASP A 171 -10.96 15.02 5.82
N LYS A 172 -12.15 14.49 6.06
CA LYS A 172 -13.36 14.85 5.30
C LYS A 172 -13.70 16.34 5.37
N ASN A 173 -13.30 17.01 6.45
CA ASN A 173 -13.57 18.43 6.65
C ASN A 173 -12.63 19.36 5.88
N LYS A 174 -11.62 18.81 5.20
CA LYS A 174 -10.62 19.60 4.46
C LYS A 174 -10.90 19.73 2.96
N ALA A 175 -11.99 19.17 2.45
CA ALA A 175 -12.32 19.16 1.02
C ALA A 175 -11.14 18.76 0.13
N GLN A 176 -10.45 17.67 0.52
CA GLN A 176 -9.30 17.11 -0.21
C GLN A 176 -9.73 15.91 -1.04
N PHE A 177 -9.39 15.94 -2.32
CA PHE A 177 -9.75 14.90 -3.27
C PHE A 177 -8.55 14.52 -4.11
N GLN A 178 -8.57 13.28 -4.58
CA GLN A 178 -7.66 12.80 -5.60
C GLN A 178 -8.46 12.43 -6.84
N VAL A 179 -8.07 13.01 -7.96
CA VAL A 179 -8.54 12.65 -9.30
C VAL A 179 -7.46 11.83 -9.97
N ARG A 180 -7.86 10.76 -10.66
CA ARG A 180 -7.01 9.97 -11.54
C ARG A 180 -7.64 9.88 -12.92
N ILE A 181 -6.82 10.00 -13.94
CA ILE A 181 -7.23 9.84 -15.33
C ILE A 181 -6.31 8.85 -16.03
N VAL A 182 -6.85 8.20 -17.06
CA VAL A 182 -6.08 7.32 -17.96
C VAL A 182 -5.52 8.19 -19.08
N LEU A 183 -4.25 7.99 -19.40
CA LEU A 183 -3.58 8.72 -20.47
C LEU A 183 -3.75 8.04 -21.82
N ASP A 184 -3.84 8.84 -22.86
CA ASP A 184 -3.72 8.37 -24.24
C ASP A 184 -2.24 8.16 -24.63
N GLU A 185 -1.99 7.42 -25.71
CA GLU A 185 -0.62 7.21 -26.19
C GLU A 185 0.01 8.53 -26.62
N GLY A 186 1.15 8.87 -26.03
CA GLY A 186 1.90 10.09 -26.34
C GLY A 186 1.57 11.28 -25.43
N GLU A 187 0.55 11.21 -24.62
CA GLU A 187 0.16 12.27 -23.69
C GLU A 187 1.18 12.43 -22.56
N GLY A 188 1.61 13.67 -22.35
CA GLY A 188 2.60 14.04 -21.33
C GLY A 188 1.98 14.43 -20.00
N GLN A 189 2.85 14.62 -18.99
CA GLN A 189 2.43 15.04 -17.65
C GLN A 189 1.77 16.42 -17.66
N GLU A 190 2.34 17.35 -18.41
CA GLU A 190 1.87 18.74 -18.48
C GLU A 190 0.46 18.81 -19.09
N GLU A 191 0.27 18.15 -20.22
CA GLU A 191 -1.03 18.10 -20.91
C GLU A 191 -2.11 17.43 -20.05
N ALA A 192 -1.76 16.34 -19.34
CA ALA A 192 -2.67 15.66 -18.43
C ALA A 192 -3.04 16.52 -17.24
N GLY A 193 -2.08 17.25 -16.67
CA GLY A 193 -2.29 18.20 -15.58
C GLY A 193 -3.21 19.33 -15.99
N GLU A 194 -2.95 19.95 -17.15
CA GLU A 194 -3.78 21.03 -17.70
C GLU A 194 -5.24 20.59 -17.92
N LYS A 195 -5.46 19.37 -18.41
CA LYS A 195 -6.82 18.84 -18.59
C LYS A 195 -7.57 18.72 -17.26
N VAL A 196 -6.92 18.18 -16.22
CA VAL A 196 -7.53 18.02 -14.89
C VAL A 196 -7.77 19.39 -14.25
N GLU A 197 -6.76 20.27 -14.26
CA GLU A 197 -6.85 21.61 -13.69
C GLU A 197 -7.90 22.46 -14.41
N SER A 198 -7.99 22.37 -15.74
CA SER A 198 -8.99 23.09 -16.51
C SER A 198 -10.42 22.63 -16.18
N ALA A 199 -10.64 21.31 -16.10
CA ALA A 199 -11.95 20.77 -15.73
C ALA A 199 -12.38 21.22 -14.33
N LEU A 200 -11.48 21.10 -13.34
CA LEU A 200 -11.75 21.51 -11.96
C LEU A 200 -11.90 23.02 -11.81
N SER A 201 -11.05 23.80 -12.50
CA SER A 201 -11.09 25.28 -12.46
C SER A 201 -12.37 25.83 -13.06
N THR A 202 -12.90 25.19 -14.09
CA THR A 202 -14.18 25.59 -14.72
C THR A 202 -15.34 25.41 -13.77
N TYR A 203 -15.32 24.36 -12.95
CA TYR A 203 -16.43 24.01 -12.04
C TYR A 203 -16.32 24.76 -10.69
N PHE A 204 -15.13 24.77 -10.06
CA PHE A 204 -14.93 25.30 -8.71
C PHE A 204 -14.35 26.72 -8.64
N GLY A 205 -13.83 27.22 -9.77
CA GLY A 205 -13.07 28.47 -9.85
C GLY A 205 -11.58 28.20 -9.56
N GLY A 206 -10.71 28.56 -10.52
CA GLY A 206 -9.29 28.26 -10.47
C GLY A 206 -8.53 28.91 -9.30
N GLU A 207 -9.06 29.94 -8.68
CA GLU A 207 -8.47 30.61 -7.51
C GLU A 207 -8.63 29.80 -6.20
N LYS A 208 -9.65 28.92 -6.13
CA LYS A 208 -9.91 28.04 -4.98
C LYS A 208 -9.22 26.68 -5.06
N LEU A 209 -8.68 26.35 -6.22
CA LEU A 209 -8.03 25.07 -6.46
C LEU A 209 -6.57 25.12 -6.02
N VAL A 210 -6.19 24.26 -5.08
CA VAL A 210 -4.80 24.11 -4.63
C VAL A 210 -4.34 22.69 -4.88
N VAL A 211 -3.38 22.52 -5.79
CA VAL A 211 -2.75 21.23 -6.05
C VAL A 211 -1.81 20.91 -4.90
N LEU A 212 -2.03 19.77 -4.25
CA LEU A 212 -1.21 19.29 -3.14
C LEU A 212 -0.10 18.35 -3.63
N GLN A 213 -0.42 17.50 -4.60
CA GLN A 213 0.49 16.50 -5.15
C GLN A 213 0.04 16.10 -6.55
N SER A 214 0.99 15.92 -7.45
CA SER A 214 0.75 15.32 -8.75
C SER A 214 1.69 14.14 -9.00
N ASN A 215 1.18 13.08 -9.60
CA ASN A 215 1.93 11.89 -9.96
C ASN A 215 1.61 11.51 -11.41
N TYR A 216 2.65 11.26 -12.18
CA TYR A 216 2.55 10.85 -13.57
C TYR A 216 3.29 9.54 -13.81
N VAL A 217 2.62 8.61 -14.44
CA VAL A 217 3.21 7.33 -14.85
C VAL A 217 2.93 7.10 -16.33
N GLY A 218 3.94 7.27 -17.14
CA GLY A 218 3.82 7.08 -18.60
C GLY A 218 3.65 5.60 -18.98
N PRO A 219 3.02 5.30 -20.14
CA PRO A 219 2.69 3.94 -20.58
C PRO A 219 3.88 2.99 -20.67
N LYS A 220 5.03 3.47 -21.17
CA LYS A 220 6.25 2.65 -21.27
C LYS A 220 6.82 2.28 -19.91
N PHE A 221 6.77 3.21 -18.95
CA PHE A 221 7.24 2.97 -17.59
C PHE A 221 6.32 1.97 -16.88
N SER A 222 5.01 2.17 -16.97
CA SER A 222 4.00 1.28 -16.40
C SER A 222 4.16 -0.18 -16.90
N ALA A 223 4.30 -0.37 -18.22
CA ALA A 223 4.53 -1.69 -18.81
C ALA A 223 5.84 -2.33 -18.32
N SER A 224 6.93 -1.53 -18.22
CA SER A 224 8.21 -1.98 -17.69
C SER A 224 8.12 -2.38 -16.22
N LEU A 225 7.43 -1.56 -15.40
CA LEU A 225 7.25 -1.82 -13.98
C LEU A 225 6.43 -3.09 -13.75
N LEU A 226 5.34 -3.29 -14.49
CA LEU A 226 4.54 -4.51 -14.41
C LEU A 226 5.38 -5.75 -14.75
N ARG A 227 6.15 -5.70 -15.85
CA ARG A 227 7.01 -6.81 -16.26
C ARG A 227 8.07 -7.12 -15.20
N SER A 228 8.74 -6.09 -14.67
CA SER A 228 9.76 -6.25 -13.62
C SER A 228 9.19 -6.81 -12.34
N SER A 229 7.98 -6.37 -11.95
CA SER A 229 7.28 -6.87 -10.77
C SER A 229 6.90 -8.34 -10.90
N LEU A 230 6.36 -8.75 -12.05
CA LEU A 230 6.04 -10.17 -12.32
C LEU A 230 7.31 -11.04 -12.32
N LEU A 231 8.40 -10.53 -12.90
CA LEU A 231 9.68 -11.22 -12.89
C LEU A 231 10.24 -11.36 -11.46
N ALA A 232 10.12 -10.33 -10.63
CA ALA A 232 10.54 -10.38 -9.23
C ALA A 232 9.78 -11.45 -8.44
N VAL A 233 8.46 -11.53 -8.61
CA VAL A 233 7.61 -12.57 -7.99
C VAL A 233 8.04 -13.95 -8.47
N LEU A 234 8.26 -14.13 -9.78
CA LEU A 234 8.70 -15.42 -10.35
C LEU A 234 10.07 -15.85 -9.79
N ILE A 235 11.05 -14.93 -9.75
CA ILE A 235 12.38 -15.20 -9.19
C ILE A 235 12.26 -15.58 -7.71
N ALA A 236 11.46 -14.84 -6.92
CA ALA A 236 11.23 -15.16 -5.51
C ALA A 236 10.65 -16.57 -5.34
N PHE A 237 9.65 -16.95 -6.16
CA PHE A 237 9.11 -18.31 -6.15
C PHE A 237 10.16 -19.37 -6.47
N VAL A 238 10.97 -19.15 -7.50
CA VAL A 238 12.04 -20.11 -7.89
C VAL A 238 13.08 -20.27 -6.79
N LEU A 239 13.51 -19.17 -6.18
CA LEU A 239 14.49 -19.23 -5.07
C LEU A 239 13.92 -19.94 -3.83
N ILE A 240 12.66 -19.69 -3.51
CA ILE A 240 11.97 -20.37 -2.41
C ILE A 240 11.81 -21.86 -2.70
N LEU A 241 11.42 -22.23 -3.92
CA LEU A 241 11.35 -23.59 -4.40
C LEU A 241 12.67 -24.32 -4.22
N LEU A 242 13.77 -23.71 -4.67
CA LEU A 242 15.12 -24.25 -4.54
C LEU A 242 15.49 -24.47 -3.07
N TYR A 243 15.29 -23.43 -2.23
CA TYR A 243 15.58 -23.50 -0.80
C TYR A 243 14.82 -24.65 -0.10
N ILE A 244 13.49 -24.73 -0.32
CA ILE A 244 12.66 -25.76 0.31
C ILE A 244 13.02 -27.15 -0.18
N SER A 245 13.32 -27.32 -1.48
CA SER A 245 13.70 -28.62 -2.07
C SER A 245 15.02 -29.13 -1.52
N ILE A 246 15.96 -28.26 -1.21
CA ILE A 246 17.24 -28.62 -0.56
C ILE A 246 17.03 -28.93 0.93
N ARG A 247 16.21 -28.13 1.62
CA ARG A 247 16.05 -28.18 3.08
C ARG A 247 15.15 -29.31 3.55
N PHE A 248 14.13 -29.68 2.77
CA PHE A 248 13.08 -30.61 3.15
C PHE A 248 12.95 -31.79 2.18
N ARG A 249 12.35 -32.89 2.68
CA ARG A 249 11.92 -34.01 1.84
C ARG A 249 10.80 -33.60 0.91
N LEU A 250 10.70 -34.29 -0.23
CA LEU A 250 9.80 -33.93 -1.33
C LEU A 250 8.33 -33.73 -0.90
N ALA A 251 7.79 -34.56 0.02
CA ALA A 251 6.44 -34.38 0.51
C ALA A 251 6.21 -33.01 1.20
N TYR A 252 7.15 -32.58 2.02
CA TYR A 252 7.09 -31.25 2.66
C TYR A 252 7.28 -30.12 1.65
N ALA A 253 8.22 -30.29 0.71
CA ALA A 253 8.50 -29.30 -0.31
C ALA A 253 7.25 -29.03 -1.18
N LEU A 254 6.66 -30.09 -1.74
CA LEU A 254 5.44 -29.97 -2.56
C LEU A 254 4.28 -29.36 -1.78
N SER A 255 4.11 -29.77 -0.52
CA SER A 255 3.05 -29.23 0.35
C SER A 255 3.23 -27.74 0.62
N SER A 256 4.46 -27.27 0.88
CA SER A 256 4.76 -25.87 1.09
C SER A 256 4.48 -25.04 -0.17
N ILE A 257 4.90 -25.53 -1.33
CA ILE A 257 4.72 -24.83 -2.59
C ILE A 257 3.24 -24.65 -2.92
N ILE A 258 2.45 -25.73 -2.82
CA ILE A 258 1.01 -25.66 -3.09
C ILE A 258 0.31 -24.75 -2.08
N ALA A 259 0.72 -24.77 -0.80
CA ALA A 259 0.19 -23.87 0.21
C ALA A 259 0.53 -22.40 -0.10
N LEU A 260 1.74 -22.10 -0.59
CA LEU A 260 2.11 -20.74 -1.00
C LEU A 260 1.31 -20.27 -2.23
N ILE A 261 1.13 -21.12 -3.23
CA ILE A 261 0.29 -20.81 -4.39
C ILE A 261 -1.14 -20.52 -3.94
N HIS A 262 -1.68 -21.36 -3.05
CA HIS A 262 -3.00 -21.12 -2.44
C HIS A 262 -3.08 -19.75 -1.75
N ASP A 263 -2.08 -19.36 -0.96
CA ASP A 263 -2.08 -18.09 -0.23
C ASP A 263 -2.07 -16.89 -1.17
N VAL A 264 -1.28 -16.96 -2.23
CA VAL A 264 -1.26 -15.92 -3.27
C VAL A 264 -2.60 -15.85 -4.00
N LEU A 265 -3.20 -16.99 -4.36
CA LEU A 265 -4.52 -17.01 -4.99
C LEU A 265 -5.62 -16.46 -4.08
N MET A 266 -5.60 -16.78 -2.79
CA MET A 266 -6.52 -16.21 -1.79
C MET A 266 -6.36 -14.71 -1.66
N MET A 267 -5.12 -14.21 -1.65
CA MET A 267 -4.85 -12.78 -1.60
C MET A 267 -5.32 -12.07 -2.87
N LEU A 268 -4.98 -12.59 -4.06
CA LEU A 268 -5.44 -12.00 -5.32
C LEU A 268 -6.96 -12.03 -5.45
N SER A 269 -7.61 -13.10 -4.98
CA SER A 269 -9.07 -13.18 -4.93
C SER A 269 -9.67 -12.09 -4.03
N PHE A 270 -9.07 -11.83 -2.87
CA PHE A 270 -9.48 -10.74 -1.99
C PHE A 270 -9.37 -9.38 -2.67
N VAL A 271 -8.24 -9.09 -3.30
CA VAL A 271 -8.00 -7.84 -4.04
C VAL A 271 -9.07 -7.63 -5.11
N VAL A 272 -9.42 -8.69 -5.84
CA VAL A 272 -10.43 -8.63 -6.91
C VAL A 272 -11.84 -8.47 -6.36
N ILE A 273 -12.23 -9.26 -5.36
CA ILE A 273 -13.58 -9.24 -4.77
C ILE A 273 -13.90 -7.85 -4.19
N PHE A 274 -12.95 -7.24 -3.49
CA PHE A 274 -13.11 -5.92 -2.90
C PHE A 274 -12.72 -4.77 -3.83
N ARG A 275 -12.39 -5.08 -5.11
CA ARG A 275 -11.98 -4.09 -6.12
C ARG A 275 -10.85 -3.18 -5.66
N LEU A 276 -9.94 -3.70 -4.81
CA LEU A 276 -8.78 -2.96 -4.35
C LEU A 276 -7.85 -2.66 -5.52
N GLU A 277 -7.14 -1.55 -5.42
CA GLU A 277 -6.16 -1.17 -6.43
C GLU A 277 -4.92 -2.06 -6.39
N VAL A 278 -4.47 -2.49 -7.58
CA VAL A 278 -3.23 -3.24 -7.76
C VAL A 278 -2.13 -2.29 -8.19
N SER A 279 -1.16 -2.07 -7.32
CA SER A 279 0.01 -1.21 -7.52
C SER A 279 1.30 -1.95 -7.14
N GLY A 280 2.44 -1.26 -7.19
CA GLY A 280 3.72 -1.78 -6.71
C GLY A 280 3.66 -2.24 -5.26
N THR A 281 2.87 -1.56 -4.41
CA THR A 281 2.66 -1.95 -3.00
C THR A 281 1.91 -3.27 -2.85
N THR A 282 1.01 -3.61 -3.77
CA THR A 282 0.35 -4.92 -3.81
C THR A 282 1.36 -6.05 -4.06
N ILE A 283 2.31 -5.85 -4.98
CA ILE A 283 3.37 -6.82 -5.25
C ILE A 283 4.28 -6.98 -4.03
N ALA A 284 4.65 -5.87 -3.38
CA ALA A 284 5.43 -5.92 -2.13
C ALA A 284 4.70 -6.70 -1.03
N ALA A 285 3.38 -6.53 -0.90
CA ALA A 285 2.55 -7.31 0.02
C ALA A 285 2.57 -8.81 -0.33
N VAL A 286 2.41 -9.19 -1.60
CA VAL A 286 2.50 -10.59 -2.06
C VAL A 286 3.84 -11.21 -1.64
N LEU A 287 4.96 -10.55 -1.94
CA LEU A 287 6.28 -11.05 -1.59
C LEU A 287 6.47 -11.20 -0.08
N THR A 288 5.98 -10.26 0.70
CA THR A 288 6.02 -10.30 2.16
C THR A 288 5.21 -11.46 2.72
N ILE A 289 4.00 -11.68 2.20
CA ILE A 289 3.10 -12.78 2.62
C ILE A 289 3.70 -14.13 2.30
N ILE A 290 4.31 -14.28 1.12
CA ILE A 290 5.02 -15.51 0.73
C ILE A 290 6.08 -15.86 1.77
N GLY A 291 6.91 -14.89 2.18
CA GLY A 291 7.95 -15.10 3.20
C GLY A 291 7.37 -15.45 4.57
N TYR A 292 6.31 -14.75 4.97
CA TYR A 292 5.68 -14.93 6.28
C TYR A 292 4.94 -16.28 6.38
N SER A 293 4.18 -16.66 5.38
CA SER A 293 3.47 -17.94 5.30
C SER A 293 4.45 -19.11 5.28
N LEU A 294 5.52 -18.98 4.49
CA LEU A 294 6.57 -19.98 4.45
C LEU A 294 7.22 -20.20 5.82
N ASN A 295 7.55 -19.11 6.55
CA ASN A 295 8.14 -19.21 7.88
C ASN A 295 7.25 -20.01 8.84
N ASN A 296 5.93 -19.75 8.85
CA ASN A 296 4.98 -20.50 9.67
C ASN A 296 4.92 -21.98 9.28
N THR A 297 4.90 -22.27 7.98
CA THR A 297 4.85 -23.62 7.45
C THR A 297 6.12 -24.41 7.80
N ILE A 298 7.30 -23.79 7.69
CA ILE A 298 8.59 -24.40 8.06
C ILE A 298 8.62 -24.78 9.53
N VAL A 299 8.16 -23.91 10.43
CA VAL A 299 8.11 -24.17 11.88
C VAL A 299 7.24 -25.41 12.20
N ILE A 300 6.09 -25.51 11.54
CA ILE A 300 5.21 -26.68 11.72
C ILE A 300 5.87 -27.94 11.17
N PHE A 301 6.47 -27.89 10.01
CA PHE A 301 7.10 -29.06 9.37
C PHE A 301 8.36 -29.52 10.09
N ASP A 302 9.16 -28.61 10.62
CA ASP A 302 10.30 -28.98 11.49
C ASP A 302 9.79 -29.70 12.76
N ARG A 303 8.68 -29.24 13.34
CA ARG A 303 8.06 -29.92 14.48
C ARG A 303 7.49 -31.29 14.12
N VAL A 304 6.88 -31.42 12.93
CA VAL A 304 6.42 -32.74 12.42
C VAL A 304 7.60 -33.70 12.28
N ARG A 305 8.70 -33.23 11.69
CA ARG A 305 9.92 -34.03 11.52
C ARG A 305 10.52 -34.47 12.84
N GLU A 306 10.56 -33.58 13.84
CA GLU A 306 11.04 -33.87 15.19
C GLU A 306 10.16 -34.93 15.88
N ASN A 307 8.83 -34.74 15.86
CA ASN A 307 7.89 -35.67 16.50
C ASN A 307 7.93 -37.07 15.87
N ILE A 308 8.05 -37.16 14.53
CA ILE A 308 8.21 -38.44 13.83
C ILE A 308 9.52 -39.12 14.21
N LYS A 309 10.61 -38.36 14.32
CA LYS A 309 11.93 -38.90 14.72
C LYS A 309 11.92 -39.44 16.17
N ASN A 310 11.26 -38.72 17.07
CA ASN A 310 11.25 -39.05 18.50
C ASN A 310 10.24 -40.18 18.86
N ASN A 311 9.21 -40.40 18.01
CA ASN A 311 8.15 -41.40 18.26
C ASN A 311 8.13 -42.41 17.10
N LYS A 312 9.19 -43.21 16.96
CA LYS A 312 9.28 -44.24 15.91
C LYS A 312 8.12 -45.25 16.02
N GLY A 313 7.41 -45.45 14.90
CA GLY A 313 6.25 -46.36 14.85
C GLY A 313 4.93 -45.75 15.20
N ALA A 314 4.88 -44.48 15.63
CA ALA A 314 3.61 -43.80 15.86
C ALA A 314 2.88 -43.50 14.54
N VAL A 315 1.56 -43.38 14.60
CA VAL A 315 0.74 -43.04 13.43
C VAL A 315 1.06 -41.65 12.96
N VAL A 316 1.43 -41.51 11.70
CA VAL A 316 1.86 -40.21 11.09
C VAL A 316 0.79 -39.13 11.24
N TYR A 317 -0.52 -39.49 11.13
CA TYR A 317 -1.62 -38.58 11.34
C TYR A 317 -1.56 -37.89 12.71
N ASP A 318 -1.33 -38.72 13.76
CA ASP A 318 -1.29 -38.21 15.15
C ASP A 318 -0.09 -37.30 15.36
N MET A 319 1.06 -37.63 14.75
CA MET A 319 2.28 -36.82 14.83
C MET A 319 2.11 -35.47 14.13
N VAL A 320 1.49 -35.45 12.97
CA VAL A 320 1.18 -34.19 12.25
C VAL A 320 0.19 -33.35 13.03
N SER A 321 -0.90 -33.95 13.52
CA SER A 321 -1.92 -33.24 14.34
C SER A 321 -1.32 -32.69 15.65
N LEU A 322 -0.48 -33.47 16.32
CA LEU A 322 0.26 -33.05 17.51
C LEU A 322 1.17 -31.87 17.23
N SER A 323 1.92 -31.92 16.13
CA SER A 323 2.88 -30.89 15.75
C SER A 323 2.22 -29.54 15.42
N VAL A 324 1.12 -29.58 14.69
CA VAL A 324 0.32 -28.37 14.44
C VAL A 324 -0.15 -27.74 15.76
N ARG A 325 -0.68 -28.55 16.67
CA ARG A 325 -1.14 -28.08 17.98
C ARG A 325 -0.02 -27.49 18.84
N GLN A 326 1.16 -28.11 18.84
CA GLN A 326 2.35 -27.60 19.55
C GLN A 326 2.87 -26.29 18.98
N SER A 327 2.77 -26.10 17.67
CA SER A 327 3.23 -24.89 16.97
C SER A 327 2.17 -23.79 16.93
N PHE A 328 0.89 -24.12 17.18
CA PHE A 328 -0.24 -23.19 17.02
C PHE A 328 -0.08 -21.91 17.86
N THR A 329 0.28 -22.04 19.12
CA THR A 329 0.44 -20.88 20.02
C THR A 329 1.51 -19.92 19.49
N ARG A 330 2.64 -20.45 19.00
CA ARG A 330 3.71 -19.63 18.41
C ARG A 330 3.23 -18.92 17.15
N THR A 331 2.63 -19.64 16.20
CA THR A 331 2.10 -19.07 14.96
C THR A 331 1.04 -18.00 15.25
N PHE A 332 0.15 -18.27 16.20
CA PHE A 332 -0.90 -17.31 16.59
C PHE A 332 -0.31 -16.02 17.21
N ILE A 333 0.60 -16.15 18.18
CA ILE A 333 1.21 -15.00 18.84
C ILE A 333 2.04 -14.18 17.82
N THR A 334 2.85 -14.81 16.98
CA THR A 334 3.66 -14.09 15.98
C THR A 334 2.78 -13.38 14.96
N THR A 335 1.70 -14.01 14.49
CA THR A 335 0.75 -13.35 13.58
C THR A 335 0.03 -12.20 14.27
N LEU A 336 -0.43 -12.37 15.51
CA LEU A 336 -1.13 -11.34 16.26
C LEU A 336 -0.24 -10.11 16.54
N THR A 337 1.00 -10.33 16.95
CA THR A 337 1.95 -9.23 17.19
C THR A 337 2.25 -8.45 15.92
N THR A 338 2.37 -9.14 14.77
CA THR A 338 2.55 -8.47 13.47
C THR A 338 1.29 -7.71 13.06
N LEU A 339 0.10 -8.26 13.30
CA LEU A 339 -1.16 -7.56 13.06
C LEU A 339 -1.27 -6.28 13.90
N PHE A 340 -0.87 -6.31 15.18
CA PHE A 340 -0.86 -5.10 16.01
C PHE A 340 0.04 -3.98 15.46
N ALA A 341 1.13 -4.32 14.79
CA ALA A 341 1.98 -3.33 14.14
C ALA A 341 1.36 -2.76 12.84
N ILE A 342 0.57 -3.56 12.12
CA ILE A 342 0.05 -3.19 10.79
C ILE A 342 -1.34 -2.56 10.86
N VAL A 343 -2.20 -2.97 11.81
CA VAL A 343 -3.56 -2.45 11.94
C VAL A 343 -3.62 -0.93 12.07
N PRO A 344 -2.75 -0.24 12.84
CA PRO A 344 -2.71 1.21 12.86
C PRO A 344 -2.50 1.84 11.49
N LEU A 345 -1.67 1.23 10.62
CA LEU A 345 -1.47 1.71 9.25
C LEU A 345 -2.73 1.55 8.38
N ALA A 346 -3.53 0.52 8.62
CA ALA A 346 -4.80 0.36 7.91
C ALA A 346 -5.88 1.35 8.38
N ILE A 347 -5.85 1.77 9.64
CA ILE A 347 -6.83 2.70 10.23
C ILE A 347 -6.45 4.15 9.92
N PHE A 348 -5.22 4.54 10.22
CA PHE A 348 -4.74 5.91 10.16
C PHE A 348 -3.98 6.26 8.87
N GLY A 349 -3.52 5.24 8.13
CA GLY A 349 -2.86 5.44 6.85
C GLY A 349 -3.81 5.89 5.75
N SER A 350 -3.27 6.52 4.72
CA SER A 350 -3.99 6.96 3.53
C SER A 350 -3.35 6.39 2.25
N GLY A 351 -4.10 6.44 1.15
CA GLY A 351 -3.61 6.07 -0.17
C GLY A 351 -3.02 4.65 -0.23
N GLU A 352 -1.83 4.52 -0.79
CA GLU A 352 -1.17 3.24 -1.01
C GLU A 352 -0.71 2.55 0.27
N ILE A 353 -0.34 3.31 1.32
CA ILE A 353 0.06 2.76 2.62
C ILE A 353 -1.11 1.99 3.25
N LYS A 354 -2.31 2.55 3.19
CA LYS A 354 -3.54 1.91 3.67
C LYS A 354 -3.84 0.63 2.89
N LEU A 355 -3.75 0.67 1.55
CA LEU A 355 -3.96 -0.49 0.69
C LEU A 355 -2.95 -1.60 0.96
N PHE A 356 -1.67 -1.23 1.12
CA PHE A 356 -0.61 -2.16 1.52
C PHE A 356 -0.92 -2.84 2.85
N ALA A 357 -1.31 -2.06 3.88
CA ALA A 357 -1.65 -2.59 5.19
C ALA A 357 -2.85 -3.55 5.15
N ILE A 358 -3.91 -3.21 4.41
CA ILE A 358 -5.09 -4.08 4.23
C ILE A 358 -4.70 -5.39 3.57
N ASN A 359 -3.91 -5.35 2.51
CA ASN A 359 -3.40 -6.52 1.81
C ASN A 359 -2.56 -7.41 2.72
N LEU A 360 -1.66 -6.82 3.52
CA LEU A 360 -0.85 -7.55 4.49
C LEU A 360 -1.69 -8.20 5.60
N ILE A 361 -2.66 -7.48 6.17
CA ILE A 361 -3.56 -8.03 7.21
C ILE A 361 -4.25 -9.28 6.70
N TRP A 362 -4.88 -9.20 5.51
CA TRP A 362 -5.53 -10.35 4.90
C TRP A 362 -4.56 -11.50 4.66
N GLY A 363 -3.42 -11.21 4.04
CA GLY A 363 -2.41 -12.22 3.72
C GLY A 363 -1.80 -12.90 4.95
N LEU A 364 -1.57 -12.17 6.05
CA LEU A 364 -1.09 -12.74 7.30
C LEU A 364 -2.12 -13.69 7.93
N VAL A 365 -3.40 -13.33 7.91
CA VAL A 365 -4.50 -14.18 8.40
C VAL A 365 -4.60 -15.46 7.56
N ILE A 366 -4.54 -15.32 6.22
CA ILE A 366 -4.58 -16.46 5.31
C ILE A 366 -3.34 -17.35 5.45
N GLY A 367 -2.13 -16.77 5.60
CA GLY A 367 -0.89 -17.52 5.81
C GLY A 367 -0.90 -18.32 7.12
N ALA A 368 -1.43 -17.76 8.21
CA ALA A 368 -1.60 -18.47 9.48
C ALA A 368 -2.63 -19.60 9.35
N TYR A 369 -3.73 -19.34 8.65
CA TYR A 369 -4.74 -20.34 8.33
C TYR A 369 -4.16 -21.46 7.45
N SER A 370 -3.51 -21.13 6.36
CA SER A 370 -2.94 -22.07 5.39
C SER A 370 -1.88 -22.96 6.02
N SER A 371 -0.94 -22.38 6.77
CA SER A 371 0.10 -23.14 7.47
C SER A 371 -0.47 -24.12 8.50
N SER A 372 -1.62 -23.80 9.12
CA SER A 372 -2.25 -24.66 10.14
C SER A 372 -3.16 -25.73 9.56
N PHE A 373 -3.91 -25.44 8.49
CA PHE A 373 -4.95 -26.33 7.95
C PHE A 373 -4.61 -26.92 6.58
N ILE A 374 -4.07 -26.13 5.65
CA ILE A 374 -3.84 -26.55 4.26
C ILE A 374 -2.52 -27.31 4.16
N ALA A 375 -1.40 -26.72 4.57
CA ALA A 375 -0.08 -27.32 4.41
C ALA A 375 0.05 -28.67 5.11
N PRO A 376 -0.39 -28.89 6.38
CA PRO A 376 -0.34 -30.20 7.03
C PRO A 376 -1.25 -31.24 6.35
N SER A 377 -2.40 -30.81 5.82
CA SER A 377 -3.31 -31.69 5.09
C SER A 377 -2.71 -32.16 3.76
N LEU A 378 -1.95 -31.29 3.08
CA LEU A 378 -1.20 -31.64 1.88
C LEU A 378 -0.04 -32.58 2.18
N VAL A 379 0.66 -32.40 3.31
CA VAL A 379 1.70 -33.38 3.74
C VAL A 379 1.11 -34.76 3.91
N MET A 380 -0.08 -34.87 4.51
CA MET A 380 -0.76 -36.15 4.65
C MET A 380 -1.17 -36.77 3.31
N LEU A 381 -1.53 -35.93 2.34
CA LEU A 381 -1.82 -36.37 0.97
C LEU A 381 -0.54 -36.93 0.29
N PHE A 382 0.55 -36.15 0.34
CA PHE A 382 1.81 -36.52 -0.31
C PHE A 382 2.58 -37.60 0.43
N HIS A 383 2.35 -37.79 1.74
CA HIS A 383 2.91 -38.91 2.50
C HIS A 383 2.58 -40.27 1.87
N LYS A 384 1.42 -40.42 1.22
CA LYS A 384 1.02 -41.65 0.54
C LYS A 384 1.97 -42.03 -0.62
N PHE A 385 2.54 -41.02 -1.29
CA PHE A 385 3.42 -41.18 -2.43
C PHE A 385 4.91 -41.07 -2.04
N PHE A 386 5.20 -40.20 -1.06
CA PHE A 386 6.55 -39.91 -0.57
C PHE A 386 6.57 -40.05 0.96
N PRO A 387 6.73 -41.24 1.50
CA PRO A 387 6.69 -41.49 2.94
C PRO A 387 7.65 -40.61 3.73
N ILE A 388 7.12 -39.92 4.76
CA ILE A 388 7.89 -39.01 5.63
C ILE A 388 8.46 -39.71 6.85
N ASP A 389 7.97 -40.90 7.20
CA ASP A 389 8.33 -41.73 8.32
C ASP A 389 9.58 -42.64 8.05
N LYS A 390 9.89 -42.92 6.80
CA LYS A 390 11.11 -43.66 6.45
C LYS A 390 12.33 -42.78 6.71
N ILE A 391 12.87 -42.89 7.92
CA ILE A 391 14.22 -42.38 8.23
C ILE A 391 15.17 -43.20 7.38
N LYS A 392 15.98 -42.57 6.50
CA LYS A 392 17.13 -43.25 5.95
C LYS A 392 17.99 -43.65 7.15
N GLU A 393 18.01 -44.90 7.49
CA GLU A 393 19.04 -45.45 8.34
C GLU A 393 20.36 -45.17 7.60
N LYS A 394 21.11 -44.21 8.15
CA LYS A 394 22.48 -44.04 7.73
C LYS A 394 23.12 -45.40 8.00
N LYS A 395 23.80 -45.97 7.00
CA LYS A 395 24.65 -47.11 7.15
C LYS A 395 25.67 -46.93 8.31
N GLU A 396 25.22 -47.12 9.52
CA GLU A 396 26.05 -47.33 10.69
C GLU A 396 26.46 -48.81 10.80
N GLU A 397 25.93 -49.69 9.93
CA GLU A 397 26.29 -51.13 9.92
C GLU A 397 27.60 -51.46 9.18
N GLU A 398 28.18 -50.52 8.42
CA GLU A 398 29.48 -50.80 7.75
C GLU A 398 30.72 -50.48 8.60
N GLU A 399 30.57 -49.83 9.74
CA GLU A 399 31.74 -49.47 10.57
C GLU A 399 32.01 -50.49 11.71
N TYR A 400 31.06 -51.38 12.02
CA TYR A 400 31.22 -52.44 13.00
C TYR A 400 31.68 -53.76 12.40
N SER A 401 31.69 -53.92 11.08
CA SER A 401 32.15 -55.16 10.41
C SER A 401 33.60 -55.12 9.96
N LEU A 402 34.34 -54.06 10.28
CA LEU A 402 35.79 -53.94 9.94
C LEU A 402 36.73 -54.01 11.17
N VAL A 403 36.18 -54.45 12.31
CA VAL A 403 36.97 -54.63 13.57
C VAL A 403 36.80 -56.05 14.12
N ASP A 404 36.74 -57.06 13.25
CA ASP A 404 36.99 -58.46 13.58
C ASP A 404 38.06 -59.04 12.65
#